data_6c27d6e8af0af50213826cfd168f10a2
#
_entry.id   6c27d6e8af0af50213826cfd168f10a2
#
_cell.length_a   1.000
_cell.length_b   1.000
_cell.length_c   1.000
_cell.angle_alpha   90.00
_cell.angle_beta   90.00
_cell.angle_gamma   90.00
#
_symmetry.space_group_name_H-M   'P 1'
#
loop_
_entity.id
_entity.type
_entity.pdbx_description
1 polymer ?
#
loop_
_entity_poly.entity_id
_entity_poly.type
_entity_poly.pdbx_seq_one_letter_code
_entity_poly.pdbx_strand_id
1 'polypeptide(L)'
;MLMRSDRSVLLLIDLQERLQPVIDNASQVLEACIWLTRVAQQLHVPIICTEQYPRGLGKTMPALRDLLPATAMVEKIHFSAVPDQQIFQLPGGDRQQFIVAGTESHVCVQQTVLDLLEAGRQVFVVEEAVGSRRVLDKELSLAR
;
A
#
# COMPACT_ATOMS: atom_id res chain seq x y z
N MET A 1 9.99 -17.81 5.29
CA MET A 1 9.59 -16.99 6.45
C MET A 1 8.07 -16.94 6.50
N LEU A 2 7.45 -17.01 7.70
CA LEU A 2 6.01 -16.96 7.85
C LEU A 2 5.54 -15.54 8.25
N MET A 3 4.47 -15.09 7.63
CA MET A 3 3.75 -13.88 8.04
C MET A 3 3.06 -14.11 9.40
N ARG A 4 3.12 -13.13 10.29
CA ARG A 4 2.54 -13.20 11.64
C ARG A 4 1.76 -11.93 11.94
N SER A 5 0.52 -12.06 12.40
CA SER A 5 -0.34 -10.90 12.68
C SER A 5 0.21 -9.97 13.77
N ASP A 6 0.92 -10.52 14.76
CA ASP A 6 1.54 -9.75 15.85
C ASP A 6 2.80 -8.98 15.42
N ARG A 7 3.35 -9.26 14.24
CA ARG A 7 4.57 -8.64 13.69
C ARG A 7 4.34 -7.89 12.39
N SER A 8 3.13 -7.91 11.85
CA SER A 8 2.79 -7.35 10.53
C SER A 8 2.03 -6.03 10.62
N VAL A 9 2.23 -5.18 9.64
CA VAL A 9 1.43 -3.99 9.33
C VAL A 9 0.97 -4.08 7.88
N LEU A 10 -0.27 -3.71 7.59
CA LEU A 10 -0.78 -3.58 6.23
C LEU A 10 -0.46 -2.16 5.72
N LEU A 11 0.28 -2.08 4.62
CA LEU A 11 0.60 -0.82 3.94
C LEU A 11 -0.14 -0.75 2.61
N LEU A 12 -1.12 0.15 2.54
CA LEU A 12 -1.92 0.44 1.36
C LEU A 12 -1.34 1.66 0.65
N ILE A 13 -0.94 1.51 -0.63
CA ILE A 13 -0.21 2.53 -1.37
C ILE A 13 -1.09 3.14 -2.45
N ASP A 14 -1.38 4.44 -2.34
CA ASP A 14 -1.88 5.35 -3.37
C ASP A 14 -3.11 4.85 -4.15
N LEU A 15 -4.11 4.35 -3.46
CA LEU A 15 -5.40 3.93 -4.04
C LEU A 15 -6.34 5.13 -4.19
N GLN A 16 -5.96 6.07 -5.08
CA GLN A 16 -6.53 7.41 -5.17
C GLN A 16 -7.49 7.62 -6.34
N GLU A 17 -8.44 8.55 -6.18
CA GLU A 17 -9.56 8.79 -7.10
C GLU A 17 -9.13 9.07 -8.56
N ARG A 18 -8.05 9.83 -8.77
CA ARG A 18 -7.57 10.18 -10.11
C ARG A 18 -6.59 9.18 -10.69
N LEU A 19 -6.05 8.28 -9.87
CA LEU A 19 -5.15 7.24 -10.31
C LEU A 19 -5.90 5.96 -10.71
N GLN A 20 -6.94 5.61 -9.96
CA GLN A 20 -7.73 4.39 -10.19
C GLN A 20 -8.27 4.23 -11.62
N PRO A 21 -8.80 5.28 -12.31
CA PRO A 21 -9.36 5.12 -13.66
C PRO A 21 -8.37 4.66 -14.73
N VAL A 22 -7.07 4.81 -14.51
CA VAL A 22 -6.03 4.42 -15.48
C VAL A 22 -5.37 3.08 -15.16
N ILE A 23 -5.72 2.47 -14.01
CA ILE A 23 -5.17 1.19 -13.58
C ILE A 23 -5.90 0.04 -14.28
N ASP A 24 -5.14 -0.90 -14.83
CA ASP A 24 -5.71 -2.14 -15.36
C ASP A 24 -6.35 -2.94 -14.23
N ASN A 25 -7.57 -3.45 -14.47
CA ASN A 25 -8.35 -4.17 -13.46
C ASN A 25 -8.53 -3.42 -12.12
N ALA A 26 -8.66 -2.08 -12.17
CA ALA A 26 -8.73 -1.21 -11.00
C ALA A 26 -9.77 -1.66 -9.96
N SER A 27 -10.95 -2.10 -10.40
CA SER A 27 -12.02 -2.57 -9.50
C SER A 27 -11.58 -3.79 -8.70
N GLN A 28 -10.94 -4.76 -9.34
CA GLN A 28 -10.47 -6.00 -8.68
C GLN A 28 -9.36 -5.69 -7.67
N VAL A 29 -8.43 -4.82 -8.04
CA VAL A 29 -7.35 -4.36 -7.13
C VAL A 29 -7.95 -3.66 -5.91
N LEU A 30 -8.90 -2.76 -6.10
CA LEU A 30 -9.57 -2.06 -5.01
C LEU A 30 -10.35 -3.02 -4.10
N GLU A 31 -11.10 -3.97 -4.67
CA GLU A 31 -11.82 -5.00 -3.92
C GLU A 31 -10.88 -5.86 -3.07
N ALA A 32 -9.74 -6.27 -3.64
CA ALA A 32 -8.72 -7.02 -2.91
C ALA A 32 -8.14 -6.19 -1.74
N CYS A 33 -7.87 -4.90 -1.94
CA CYS A 33 -7.40 -4.01 -0.89
C CYS A 33 -8.45 -3.80 0.22
N ILE A 34 -9.73 -3.68 -0.14
CA ILE A 34 -10.84 -3.61 0.83
C ILE A 34 -10.94 -4.91 1.63
N TRP A 35 -10.84 -6.05 0.98
CA TRP A 35 -10.85 -7.35 1.65
C TRP A 35 -9.67 -7.48 2.64
N LEU A 36 -8.45 -7.15 2.21
CA LEU A 36 -7.27 -7.14 3.08
C LEU A 36 -7.45 -6.20 4.28
N THR A 37 -8.02 -5.03 4.07
CA THR A 37 -8.32 -4.06 5.13
C THR A 37 -9.22 -4.66 6.20
N ARG A 38 -10.31 -5.31 5.79
CA ARG A 38 -11.24 -5.96 6.71
C ARG A 38 -10.60 -7.13 7.48
N VAL A 39 -9.79 -7.94 6.79
CA VAL A 39 -9.04 -9.04 7.43
C VAL A 39 -8.03 -8.48 8.44
N ALA A 40 -7.27 -7.45 8.07
CA ALA A 40 -6.32 -6.79 8.96
C ALA A 40 -7.01 -6.25 10.23
N GLN A 41 -8.18 -5.63 10.07
CA GLN A 41 -8.98 -5.15 11.20
C GLN A 41 -9.43 -6.28 12.14
N GLN A 42 -9.92 -7.38 11.58
CA GLN A 42 -10.33 -8.55 12.37
C GLN A 42 -9.16 -9.21 13.12
N LEU A 43 -7.98 -9.19 12.54
CA LEU A 43 -6.75 -9.75 13.12
C LEU A 43 -5.98 -8.74 14.00
N HIS A 44 -6.51 -7.52 14.19
CA HIS A 44 -5.84 -6.42 14.89
C HIS A 44 -4.47 -6.09 14.33
N VAL A 45 -4.30 -6.24 13.01
CA VAL A 45 -3.11 -5.80 12.28
C VAL A 45 -3.26 -4.31 11.99
N PRO A 46 -2.32 -3.44 12.41
CA PRO A 46 -2.36 -2.03 12.09
C PRO A 46 -2.33 -1.78 10.58
N ILE A 47 -2.93 -0.67 10.16
CA ILE A 47 -3.02 -0.29 8.75
C ILE A 47 -2.45 1.10 8.57
N ILE A 48 -1.62 1.26 7.54
CA ILE A 48 -1.08 2.53 7.07
C ILE A 48 -1.53 2.70 5.61
N CYS A 49 -2.03 3.88 5.26
CA CYS A 49 -2.48 4.19 3.92
C CYS A 49 -1.82 5.47 3.42
N THR A 50 -1.17 5.42 2.26
CA THR A 50 -0.51 6.58 1.68
C THR A 50 -1.35 7.25 0.62
N GLU A 51 -1.18 8.57 0.49
CA GLU A 51 -1.70 9.39 -0.60
C GLU A 51 -0.55 10.15 -1.26
N GLN A 52 -0.32 9.90 -2.55
CA GLN A 52 0.65 10.62 -3.36
C GLN A 52 0.06 11.95 -3.79
N TYR A 53 0.65 13.07 -3.36
CA TYR A 53 0.26 14.41 -3.79
C TYR A 53 -1.28 14.55 -3.97
N PRO A 54 -2.07 14.47 -2.89
CA PRO A 54 -3.54 14.37 -3.00
C PRO A 54 -4.20 15.59 -3.63
N ARG A 55 -3.54 16.77 -3.63
CA ARG A 55 -4.00 17.95 -4.39
C ARG A 55 -4.07 17.68 -5.89
N GLY A 56 -3.17 16.85 -6.42
CA GLY A 56 -3.12 16.46 -7.82
C GLY A 56 -3.89 15.17 -8.12
N LEU A 57 -3.68 14.12 -7.33
CA LEU A 57 -4.21 12.77 -7.59
C LEU A 57 -5.53 12.46 -6.87
N GLY A 58 -6.03 13.38 -6.08
CA GLY A 58 -7.25 13.18 -5.29
C GLY A 58 -7.00 12.39 -4.00
N LYS A 59 -8.06 12.14 -3.28
CA LYS A 59 -8.05 11.37 -2.03
C LYS A 59 -8.10 9.87 -2.32
N THR A 60 -7.81 9.08 -1.30
CA THR A 60 -8.05 7.63 -1.33
C THR A 60 -9.51 7.35 -1.71
N MET A 61 -9.72 6.29 -2.50
CA MET A 61 -11.06 5.86 -2.94
C MET A 61 -12.03 5.79 -1.76
N PRO A 62 -13.23 6.39 -1.86
CA PRO A 62 -14.17 6.48 -0.72
C PRO A 62 -14.46 5.14 -0.05
N ALA A 63 -14.70 4.09 -0.85
CA ALA A 63 -15.01 2.75 -0.35
C ALA A 63 -13.92 2.17 0.57
N LEU A 64 -12.66 2.55 0.36
CA LEU A 64 -11.54 2.17 1.21
C LEU A 64 -11.34 3.15 2.36
N ARG A 65 -11.37 4.45 2.05
CA ARG A 65 -11.17 5.52 3.04
C ARG A 65 -12.15 5.44 4.21
N ASP A 66 -13.41 5.12 3.93
CA ASP A 66 -14.46 5.03 4.95
C ASP A 66 -14.25 3.88 5.95
N LEU A 67 -13.37 2.93 5.63
CA LEU A 67 -12.95 1.85 6.54
C LEU A 67 -11.78 2.23 7.44
N LEU A 68 -11.07 3.32 7.13
CA LEU A 68 -9.81 3.68 7.78
C LEU A 68 -9.96 4.87 8.72
N PRO A 69 -9.31 4.84 9.90
CA PRO A 69 -9.23 6.03 10.75
C PRO A 69 -8.31 7.08 10.09
N ALA A 70 -8.57 8.36 10.35
CA ALA A 70 -7.73 9.45 9.85
C ALA A 70 -6.25 9.30 10.27
N THR A 71 -5.99 8.67 11.40
CA THR A 71 -4.64 8.39 11.91
C THR A 71 -3.86 7.36 11.10
N ALA A 72 -4.51 6.62 10.19
CA ALA A 72 -3.85 5.68 9.30
C ALA A 72 -3.28 6.36 8.04
N MET A 73 -3.67 7.59 7.75
CA MET A 73 -3.39 8.29 6.50
C MET A 73 -2.07 9.07 6.58
N VAL A 74 -1.26 8.97 5.50
CA VAL A 74 -0.03 9.74 5.34
C VAL A 74 0.06 10.29 3.91
N GLU A 75 0.30 11.59 3.79
CA GLU A 75 0.55 12.22 2.49
C GLU A 75 2.06 12.19 2.19
N LYS A 76 2.40 11.92 0.93
CA LYS A 76 3.79 11.90 0.45
C LYS A 76 3.94 12.61 -0.89
N ILE A 77 5.14 13.08 -1.17
CA ILE A 77 5.53 13.68 -2.45
C ILE A 77 6.52 12.80 -3.22
N HIS A 78 7.23 11.91 -2.54
CA HIS A 78 8.11 10.92 -3.16
C HIS A 78 7.30 9.70 -3.63
N PHE A 79 7.77 8.99 -4.64
CA PHE A 79 7.13 7.74 -5.06
C PHE A 79 7.19 6.68 -3.96
N SER A 80 8.36 6.46 -3.38
CA SER A 80 8.49 5.63 -2.19
C SER A 80 7.87 6.32 -0.96
N ALA A 81 7.29 5.52 -0.07
CA ALA A 81 6.75 5.97 1.20
C ALA A 81 7.81 6.05 2.33
N VAL A 82 9.04 5.64 2.06
CA VAL A 82 10.09 5.50 3.08
C VAL A 82 10.89 6.78 3.33
N PRO A 83 11.27 7.60 2.33
CA PRO A 83 12.21 8.72 2.52
C PRO A 83 11.83 9.69 3.63
N ASP A 84 10.55 10.02 3.76
CA ASP A 84 10.07 10.97 4.77
C ASP A 84 9.94 10.34 6.18
N GLN A 85 10.18 9.05 6.33
CA GLN A 85 10.12 8.28 7.59
C GLN A 85 8.74 8.32 8.30
N GLN A 86 7.72 8.96 7.73
CA GLN A 86 6.43 9.16 8.36
C GLN A 86 5.69 7.85 8.62
N ILE A 87 5.79 6.88 7.70
CA ILE A 87 5.15 5.56 7.87
C ILE A 87 5.66 4.82 9.11
N PHE A 88 6.90 5.05 9.52
CA PHE A 88 7.48 4.41 10.70
C PHE A 88 7.03 5.04 12.02
N GLN A 89 6.43 6.22 11.98
CA GLN A 89 5.92 6.94 13.16
C GLN A 89 4.43 6.63 13.42
N LEU A 90 3.75 6.03 12.46
CA LEU A 90 2.35 5.62 12.60
C LEU A 90 2.21 4.31 13.37
N PRO A 91 1.02 4.02 13.95
CA PRO A 91 0.77 2.75 14.61
C PRO A 91 1.11 1.55 13.72
N GLY A 92 2.02 0.70 14.19
CA GLY A 92 2.51 -0.47 13.45
C GLY A 92 3.68 -0.21 12.52
N GLY A 93 4.11 1.04 12.32
CA GLY A 93 5.27 1.38 11.49
C GLY A 93 6.60 0.85 12.03
N ASP A 94 6.66 0.55 13.31
CA ASP A 94 7.80 -0.11 13.98
C ASP A 94 7.86 -1.63 13.73
N ARG A 95 6.78 -2.24 13.21
CA ARG A 95 6.70 -3.68 12.97
C ARG A 95 7.68 -4.14 11.91
N GLN A 96 8.15 -5.39 12.06
CA GLN A 96 9.16 -5.96 11.19
C GLN A 96 8.61 -6.36 9.82
N GLN A 97 7.34 -6.75 9.72
CA GLN A 97 6.73 -7.31 8.52
C GLN A 97 5.75 -6.30 7.90
N PHE A 98 5.95 -5.98 6.62
CA PHE A 98 5.06 -5.13 5.83
C PHE A 98 4.31 -5.95 4.80
N ILE A 99 2.99 -5.97 4.88
CA ILE A 99 2.09 -6.52 3.87
C ILE A 99 1.74 -5.37 2.96
N VAL A 100 2.16 -5.42 1.69
CA VAL A 100 2.08 -4.29 0.76
C VAL A 100 1.05 -4.55 -0.32
N ALA A 101 0.16 -3.59 -0.53
CA ALA A 101 -0.85 -3.56 -1.59
C ALA A 101 -1.01 -2.14 -2.12
N GLY A 102 -1.59 -1.98 -3.30
CA GLY A 102 -1.89 -0.67 -3.89
C GLY A 102 -1.33 -0.43 -5.28
N THR A 103 -1.13 0.83 -5.66
CA THR A 103 -0.79 1.27 -7.03
C THR A 103 0.28 2.37 -7.07
N GLU A 104 1.06 2.54 -8.14
CA GLU A 104 1.24 1.57 -9.22
C GLU A 104 2.35 0.59 -8.83
N SER A 105 2.16 -0.67 -9.15
CA SER A 105 3.09 -1.73 -8.73
C SER A 105 4.53 -1.49 -9.18
N HIS A 106 4.74 -0.95 -10.38
CA HIS A 106 6.07 -0.66 -10.95
C HIS A 106 6.65 0.71 -10.56
N VAL A 107 5.92 1.53 -9.79
CA VAL A 107 6.37 2.87 -9.35
C VAL A 107 6.37 2.96 -7.83
N CYS A 108 5.27 3.44 -7.23
CA CYS A 108 5.20 3.71 -5.79
C CYS A 108 5.34 2.43 -4.96
N VAL A 109 4.70 1.34 -5.39
CA VAL A 109 4.79 0.04 -4.69
C VAL A 109 6.22 -0.48 -4.75
N GLN A 110 6.78 -0.62 -5.94
CA GLN A 110 8.12 -1.18 -6.14
C GLN A 110 9.18 -0.39 -5.39
N GLN A 111 9.19 0.94 -5.50
CA GLN A 111 10.18 1.77 -4.81
C GLN A 111 10.03 1.68 -3.30
N THR A 112 8.80 1.66 -2.78
CA THR A 112 8.56 1.48 -1.35
C THR A 112 9.04 0.11 -0.87
N VAL A 113 8.79 -0.97 -1.62
CA VAL A 113 9.24 -2.32 -1.29
C VAL A 113 10.77 -2.39 -1.22
N LEU A 114 11.46 -1.84 -2.22
CA LEU A 114 12.93 -1.86 -2.26
C LEU A 114 13.53 -1.10 -1.08
N ASP A 115 13.01 0.09 -0.77
CA ASP A 115 13.48 0.90 0.37
C ASP A 115 13.16 0.24 1.72
N LEU A 116 12.01 -0.43 1.86
CA LEU A 116 11.69 -1.21 3.06
C LEU A 116 12.66 -2.37 3.27
N LEU A 117 13.02 -3.08 2.18
CA LEU A 117 14.00 -4.16 2.23
C LEU A 117 15.40 -3.62 2.61
N GLU A 118 15.81 -2.48 2.05
CA GLU A 118 17.06 -1.81 2.42
C GLU A 118 17.06 -1.37 3.89
N ALA A 119 15.91 -0.93 4.41
CA ALA A 119 15.72 -0.62 5.83
C ALA A 119 15.64 -1.88 6.73
N GLY A 120 15.89 -3.07 6.20
CA GLY A 120 15.92 -4.33 6.94
C GLY A 120 14.54 -4.89 7.28
N ARG A 121 13.47 -4.41 6.63
CA ARG A 121 12.12 -4.93 6.84
C ARG A 121 11.87 -6.19 6.01
N GLN A 122 10.91 -6.99 6.44
CA GLN A 122 10.39 -8.15 5.71
C GLN A 122 9.15 -7.72 4.95
N VAL A 123 9.10 -7.96 3.65
CA VAL A 123 8.02 -7.46 2.80
C VAL A 123 7.28 -8.62 2.13
N PHE A 124 5.96 -8.56 2.18
CA PHE A 124 5.04 -9.47 1.50
C PHE A 124 4.16 -8.65 0.56
N VAL A 125 4.34 -8.80 -0.75
CA VAL A 125 3.51 -8.14 -1.75
C VAL A 125 2.33 -9.05 -2.07
N VAL A 126 1.11 -8.50 -2.00
CA VAL A 126 -0.11 -9.25 -2.35
C VAL A 126 -0.41 -9.04 -3.82
N GLU A 127 -0.15 -10.06 -4.64
CA GLU A 127 -0.23 -9.97 -6.10
C GLU A 127 -1.58 -9.48 -6.60
N GLU A 128 -2.68 -10.01 -6.06
CA GLU A 128 -4.05 -9.66 -6.46
C GLU A 128 -4.45 -8.24 -6.05
N ALA A 129 -3.74 -7.68 -5.08
CA ALA A 129 -4.01 -6.37 -4.50
C ALA A 129 -3.05 -5.28 -4.98
N VAL A 130 -2.19 -5.55 -5.97
CA VAL A 130 -1.36 -4.53 -6.62
C VAL A 130 -1.74 -4.40 -8.08
N GLY A 131 -1.64 -3.18 -8.61
CA GLY A 131 -1.99 -2.89 -9.99
C GLY A 131 -1.11 -1.83 -10.63
N SER A 132 -1.09 -1.83 -11.95
CA SER A 132 -0.44 -0.81 -12.79
C SER A 132 -1.33 -0.50 -13.98
N ARG A 133 -1.06 0.58 -14.71
CA ARG A 133 -1.83 0.93 -15.91
C ARG A 133 -1.66 -0.06 -17.06
N ARG A 134 -0.59 -0.85 -17.08
CA ARG A 134 -0.36 -1.92 -18.06
C ARG A 134 -0.02 -3.22 -17.35
N VAL A 135 -0.54 -4.33 -17.89
CA VAL A 135 -0.28 -5.68 -17.37
C VAL A 135 1.22 -5.96 -17.31
N LEU A 136 1.96 -5.65 -18.38
CA LEU A 136 3.40 -5.90 -18.45
C LEU A 136 4.19 -5.16 -17.35
N ASP A 137 3.79 -3.93 -17.02
CA ASP A 137 4.46 -3.16 -15.96
C ASP A 137 4.26 -3.84 -14.59
N LYS A 138 3.07 -4.37 -14.32
CA LYS A 138 2.81 -5.17 -13.12
C LYS A 138 3.65 -6.44 -13.10
N GLU A 139 3.64 -7.22 -14.17
CA GLU A 139 4.39 -8.48 -14.27
C GLU A 139 5.89 -8.27 -14.04
N LEU A 140 6.49 -7.28 -14.70
CA LEU A 140 7.91 -6.98 -14.57
C LEU A 140 8.26 -6.50 -13.15
N SER A 141 7.39 -5.71 -12.52
CA SER A 141 7.62 -5.25 -11.16
C SER A 141 7.57 -6.39 -10.13
N LEU A 142 6.67 -7.34 -10.32
CA LEU A 142 6.55 -8.52 -9.45
C LEU A 142 7.70 -9.51 -9.65
N ALA A 143 8.22 -9.60 -10.89
CA ALA A 143 9.38 -10.45 -11.18
C ALA A 143 10.69 -9.94 -10.55
N ARG A 144 10.79 -8.65 -10.28
CA ARG A 144 11.94 -8.00 -9.65
C ARG A 144 12.00 -8.24 -8.16
#